data_d791d7824d72cdf57b6efc895cdd17aa
#
_entry.id   d791d7824d72cdf57b6efc895cdd17aa
#
_cell.length_a   1.000
_cell.length_b   1.000
_cell.length_c   1.000
_cell.angle_alpha   90.00
_cell.angle_beta   90.00
_cell.angle_gamma   90.00
#
_symmetry.space_group_name_H-M   'P 1'
#
loop_
_entity.id
_entity.type
_entity.pdbx_description
1 polymer ?
#
loop_
_entity_poly.entity_id
_entity_poly.type
_entity_poly.pdbx_seq_one_letter_code
_entity_poly.pdbx_strand_id
1 'polypeptide(L)'
;MKKLRIAFLSYRSNPYSGGQGIYVKYVTKALADLGHKVTVFSGPPYPDLDSRVKLEVVPSLDLYSKDSKFKDVKLKDLLIPINFFEWFSINSGGFAEPYTFGKRIKKILKNRLDEFDVIHDNQSL
;
A
#
# COMPACT_ATOMS: atom_id res chain seq x y z
N MET A 1 -1.93 -29.05 5.34
CA MET A 1 -2.52 -27.69 5.50
C MET A 1 -2.83 -27.11 4.13
N LYS A 2 -4.01 -26.52 3.99
CA LYS A 2 -4.42 -25.86 2.74
C LYS A 2 -3.55 -24.63 2.46
N LYS A 3 -3.01 -24.53 1.26
CA LYS A 3 -2.27 -23.34 0.81
C LYS A 3 -3.27 -22.26 0.39
N LEU A 4 -3.11 -21.07 0.94
CA LEU A 4 -3.98 -19.94 0.68
C LEU A 4 -3.29 -18.92 -0.22
N ARG A 5 -4.09 -18.21 -1.01
CA ARG A 5 -3.67 -17.03 -1.77
C ARG A 5 -4.12 -15.81 -0.97
N ILE A 6 -3.16 -15.06 -0.44
CA ILE A 6 -3.39 -13.99 0.53
C ILE A 6 -3.05 -12.64 -0.11
N ALA A 7 -4.02 -11.72 -0.12
CA ALA A 7 -3.76 -10.31 -0.40
C ALA A 7 -3.51 -9.59 0.93
N PHE A 8 -2.35 -9.00 1.07
CA PHE A 8 -1.93 -8.27 2.27
C PHE A 8 -1.87 -6.78 1.96
N LEU A 9 -2.69 -5.98 2.63
CA LEU A 9 -2.83 -4.56 2.32
C LEU A 9 -2.07 -3.70 3.34
N SER A 10 -1.20 -2.83 2.84
CA SER A 10 -0.44 -1.90 3.68
C SER A 10 -0.26 -0.56 2.95
N TYR A 11 -0.83 0.52 3.46
CA TYR A 11 -0.74 1.79 2.75
C TYR A 11 0.64 2.44 2.81
N ARG A 12 1.42 2.15 3.86
CA ARG A 12 2.82 2.59 4.02
C ARG A 12 3.64 1.47 4.66
N SER A 13 4.80 1.20 4.14
CA SER A 13 5.61 0.07 4.61
C SER A 13 7.11 0.38 4.55
N ASN A 14 7.53 1.51 5.13
CA ASN A 14 8.94 1.89 5.17
C ASN A 14 9.79 0.76 5.75
N PRO A 15 10.76 0.20 4.99
CA PRO A 15 11.55 -0.95 5.45
C PRO A 15 12.55 -0.63 6.56
N TYR A 16 12.82 0.65 6.81
CA TYR A 16 13.88 1.07 7.73
C TYR A 16 13.39 1.74 8.99
N SER A 17 12.14 2.18 9.04
CA SER A 17 11.61 2.91 10.20
C SER A 17 10.11 2.72 10.39
N GLY A 18 9.63 3.05 11.59
CA GLY A 18 8.20 3.07 11.89
C GLY A 18 7.58 1.71 12.22
N GLY A 19 8.32 0.62 12.17
CA GLY A 19 7.84 -0.72 12.55
C GLY A 19 6.93 -1.41 11.54
N GLN A 20 6.12 -0.68 10.81
CA GLN A 20 5.13 -1.25 9.88
C GLN A 20 5.77 -2.05 8.73
N GLY A 21 6.77 -1.49 8.08
CA GLY A 21 7.48 -2.18 7.00
C GLY A 21 8.24 -3.41 7.48
N ILE A 22 8.80 -3.35 8.68
CA ILE A 22 9.48 -4.49 9.32
C ILE A 22 8.47 -5.59 9.65
N TYR A 23 7.33 -5.22 10.22
CA TYR A 23 6.25 -6.15 10.52
C TYR A 23 5.75 -6.87 9.25
N VAL A 24 5.45 -6.10 8.20
CA VAL A 24 5.00 -6.66 6.91
C VAL A 24 6.03 -7.63 6.34
N LYS A 25 7.31 -7.28 6.38
CA LYS A 25 8.40 -8.14 5.90
C LYS A 25 8.41 -9.51 6.59
N TYR A 26 8.38 -9.53 7.92
CA TYR A 26 8.50 -10.78 8.67
C TYR A 26 7.22 -11.60 8.68
N VAL A 27 6.05 -10.99 8.77
CA VAL A 27 4.76 -11.71 8.72
C VAL A 27 4.56 -12.36 7.36
N THR A 28 4.79 -11.63 6.27
CA THR A 28 4.63 -12.17 4.92
C THR A 28 5.65 -13.26 4.61
N LYS A 29 6.88 -13.12 5.12
CA LYS A 29 7.90 -14.17 5.04
C LYS A 29 7.44 -15.45 5.76
N ALA A 30 6.93 -15.32 6.98
CA ALA A 30 6.43 -16.46 7.76
C ALA A 30 5.26 -17.16 7.04
N LEU A 31 4.36 -16.40 6.43
CA LEU A 31 3.26 -16.97 5.63
C LEU A 31 3.80 -17.72 4.40
N ALA A 32 4.82 -17.18 3.74
CA ALA A 32 5.48 -17.86 2.62
C ALA A 32 6.21 -19.13 3.08
N ASP A 33 6.85 -19.12 4.25
CA ASP A 33 7.48 -20.30 4.85
C ASP A 33 6.46 -21.42 5.11
N LEU A 34 5.22 -21.07 5.44
CA LEU A 34 4.11 -22.02 5.60
C LEU A 34 3.54 -22.50 4.26
N GLY A 35 4.02 -22.00 3.15
CA GLY A 35 3.60 -22.42 1.80
C GLY A 35 2.45 -21.62 1.21
N HIS A 36 2.02 -20.54 1.84
CA HIS A 36 0.98 -19.67 1.29
C HIS A 36 1.54 -18.77 0.18
N LYS A 37 0.70 -18.41 -0.78
CA LYS A 37 1.02 -17.41 -1.81
C LYS A 37 0.58 -16.04 -1.32
N VAL A 38 1.54 -15.15 -1.05
CA VAL A 38 1.29 -13.83 -0.51
C VAL A 38 1.58 -12.75 -1.56
N THR A 39 0.63 -11.87 -1.77
CA THR A 39 0.78 -10.65 -2.56
C THR A 39 0.56 -9.45 -1.65
N VAL A 40 1.55 -8.58 -1.54
CA VAL A 40 1.45 -7.34 -0.77
C VAL A 40 1.10 -6.19 -1.71
N PHE A 41 0.01 -5.52 -1.41
CA PHE A 41 -0.35 -4.25 -2.07
C PHE A 41 0.08 -3.11 -1.17
N SER A 42 1.03 -2.32 -1.61
CA SER A 42 1.59 -1.23 -0.79
C SER A 42 1.65 0.08 -1.54
N GLY A 43 1.28 1.15 -0.84
CA GLY A 43 1.65 2.50 -1.23
C GLY A 43 3.09 2.82 -0.79
N PRO A 44 3.67 3.92 -1.30
CA PRO A 44 5.02 4.34 -0.90
C PRO A 44 5.04 4.83 0.55
N PRO A 45 6.16 4.69 1.28
CA PRO A 45 7.36 3.96 0.89
C PRO A 45 7.14 2.45 0.89
N TYR A 46 7.72 1.77 -0.11
CA TYR A 46 7.48 0.35 -0.33
C TYR A 46 8.29 -0.53 0.62
N PRO A 47 7.77 -1.71 1.00
CA PRO A 47 8.49 -2.62 1.88
C PRO A 47 9.59 -3.38 1.13
N ASP A 48 10.57 -3.84 1.89
CA ASP A 48 11.56 -4.82 1.44
C ASP A 48 11.05 -6.22 1.83
N LEU A 49 10.72 -7.05 0.85
CA LEU A 49 10.04 -8.32 1.05
C LEU A 49 10.91 -9.52 0.65
N ASP A 50 10.59 -10.69 1.21
CA ASP A 50 11.17 -11.97 0.77
C ASP A 50 10.86 -12.19 -0.73
N SER A 51 11.79 -12.81 -1.45
CA SER A 51 11.68 -13.03 -2.90
C SER A 51 10.46 -13.86 -3.33
N ARG A 52 9.89 -14.64 -2.41
CA ARG A 52 8.68 -15.44 -2.65
C ARG A 52 7.38 -14.64 -2.50
N VAL A 53 7.45 -13.46 -1.91
CA VAL A 53 6.31 -12.58 -1.70
C VAL A 53 6.24 -11.59 -2.86
N LYS A 54 5.10 -11.55 -3.53
CA LYS A 54 4.87 -10.61 -4.63
C LYS A 54 4.53 -9.23 -4.07
N LEU A 55 5.16 -8.19 -4.60
CA LEU A 55 4.81 -6.80 -4.32
C LEU A 55 4.06 -6.22 -5.50
N GLU A 56 2.86 -5.71 -5.26
CA GLU A 56 2.13 -4.86 -6.19
C GLU A 56 2.08 -3.43 -5.65
N VAL A 57 2.68 -2.51 -6.41
CA VAL A 57 2.74 -1.10 -6.01
C VAL A 57 1.41 -0.42 -6.27
N VAL A 58 0.96 0.35 -5.28
CA VAL A 58 -0.23 1.20 -5.38
C VAL A 58 0.29 2.64 -5.43
N PRO A 59 0.18 3.33 -6.58
CA PRO A 59 0.76 4.67 -6.71
C PRO A 59 0.07 5.68 -5.79
N SER A 60 0.86 6.58 -5.23
CA SER A 60 0.42 7.67 -4.35
C SER A 60 1.35 8.86 -4.54
N LEU A 61 0.91 10.04 -4.11
CA LEU A 61 1.76 11.23 -4.11
C LEU A 61 2.86 11.16 -3.03
N ASP A 62 2.66 10.34 -2.01
CA ASP A 62 3.60 10.17 -0.87
C ASP A 62 4.03 11.51 -0.24
N LEU A 63 3.05 12.37 0.00
CA LEU A 63 3.30 13.75 0.42
C LEU A 63 3.94 13.85 1.81
N TYR A 64 3.77 12.83 2.65
CA TYR A 64 4.33 12.82 4.01
C TYR A 64 5.84 12.59 4.06
N SER A 65 6.41 11.91 3.08
CA SER A 65 7.85 11.65 3.04
C SER A 65 8.63 12.71 2.27
N LYS A 66 7.95 13.72 1.72
CA LYS A 66 8.55 14.80 0.94
C LYS A 66 8.80 16.03 1.82
N ASP A 67 9.98 16.61 1.71
CA ASP A 67 10.34 17.83 2.42
C ASP A 67 9.55 19.05 1.94
N SER A 68 9.13 19.06 0.69
CA SER A 68 8.34 20.13 0.11
C SER A 68 7.12 19.58 -0.60
N LYS A 69 5.94 19.84 -0.02
CA LYS A 69 4.66 19.38 -0.54
C LYS A 69 4.24 20.04 -1.86
N PHE A 70 4.81 21.19 -2.18
CA PHE A 70 4.43 21.95 -3.37
C PHE A 70 5.34 21.71 -4.57
N LYS A 71 6.63 21.54 -4.32
CA LYS A 71 7.65 21.48 -5.39
C LYS A 71 7.76 20.12 -6.06
N ASP A 72 7.38 19.06 -5.35
CA ASP A 72 7.59 17.67 -5.79
C ASP A 72 6.40 17.09 -6.57
N VAL A 73 5.27 17.78 -6.56
CA VAL A 73 4.05 17.34 -7.25
C VAL A 73 3.99 17.99 -8.62
N LYS A 74 3.98 17.16 -9.66
CA LYS A 74 3.87 17.62 -11.04
C LYS A 74 2.40 17.91 -11.37
N LEU A 75 2.15 18.90 -12.23
CA LEU A 75 0.79 19.26 -12.63
C LEU A 75 0.02 18.07 -13.22
N LYS A 76 0.68 17.20 -13.99
CA LYS A 76 0.07 16.00 -14.54
C LYS A 76 -0.45 15.03 -13.48
N ASP A 77 0.19 14.98 -12.30
CA ASP A 77 -0.25 14.13 -11.19
C ASP A 77 -1.56 14.64 -10.58
N LEU A 78 -1.78 15.95 -10.61
CA LEU A 78 -3.00 16.60 -10.13
C LEU A 78 -4.19 16.45 -11.09
N LEU A 79 -3.96 16.08 -12.35
CA LEU A 79 -5.03 15.79 -13.30
C LEU A 79 -5.78 14.49 -12.98
N ILE A 80 -5.20 13.63 -12.13
CA ILE A 80 -5.87 12.44 -11.61
C ILE A 80 -6.69 12.87 -10.39
N PRO A 81 -8.04 12.73 -10.37
CA PRO A 81 -8.89 13.29 -9.30
C PRO A 81 -8.51 12.84 -7.89
N ILE A 82 -8.11 11.58 -7.71
CA ILE A 82 -7.72 11.05 -6.40
C ILE A 82 -6.40 11.65 -5.90
N ASN A 83 -5.46 11.93 -6.79
CA ASN A 83 -4.20 12.59 -6.46
C ASN A 83 -4.43 14.06 -6.09
N PHE A 84 -5.31 14.74 -6.80
CA PHE A 84 -5.70 16.12 -6.48
C PHE A 84 -6.34 16.20 -5.09
N PHE A 85 -7.26 15.29 -4.77
CA PHE A 85 -7.89 15.23 -3.46
C PHE A 85 -6.87 14.99 -2.35
N GLU A 86 -5.93 14.07 -2.55
CA GLU A 86 -4.85 13.78 -1.60
C GLU A 86 -3.97 15.02 -1.37
N TRP A 87 -3.53 15.66 -2.45
CA TRP A 87 -2.72 16.88 -2.39
C TRP A 87 -3.47 18.02 -1.68
N PHE A 88 -4.71 18.27 -2.03
CA PHE A 88 -5.54 19.31 -1.43
C PHE A 88 -5.76 19.06 0.07
N SER A 89 -6.07 17.81 0.44
CA SER A 89 -6.32 17.43 1.83
C SER A 89 -5.09 17.67 2.71
N ILE A 90 -3.89 17.27 2.25
CA ILE A 90 -2.65 17.47 2.98
C ILE A 90 -2.36 18.97 3.16
N ASN A 91 -2.51 19.77 2.12
CA ASN A 91 -2.22 21.20 2.15
C ASN A 91 -3.26 22.00 2.96
N SER A 92 -4.46 21.47 3.16
CA SER A 92 -5.47 22.04 4.05
C SER A 92 -5.46 21.45 5.46
N GLY A 93 -4.44 20.66 5.83
CA GLY A 93 -4.28 20.08 7.16
C GLY A 93 -4.95 18.71 7.35
N GLY A 94 -5.49 18.11 6.29
CA GLY A 94 -6.10 16.79 6.34
C GLY A 94 -5.09 15.66 6.19
N PHE A 95 -5.51 14.45 6.58
CA PHE A 95 -4.75 13.21 6.41
C PHE A 95 -5.57 12.22 5.58
N ALA A 96 -5.41 12.28 4.27
CA ALA A 96 -6.23 11.51 3.33
C ALA A 96 -5.55 10.24 2.80
N GLU A 97 -4.27 10.01 3.08
CA GLU A 97 -3.49 8.94 2.49
C GLU A 97 -4.10 7.54 2.68
N PRO A 98 -4.52 7.12 3.90
CA PRO A 98 -5.18 5.83 4.09
C PRO A 98 -6.50 5.72 3.33
N TYR A 99 -7.28 6.79 3.28
CA TYR A 99 -8.55 6.82 2.56
C TYR A 99 -8.36 6.69 1.05
N THR A 100 -7.39 7.42 0.48
CA THR A 100 -7.08 7.34 -0.95
C THR A 100 -6.47 6.00 -1.31
N PHE A 101 -5.65 5.41 -0.44
CA PHE A 101 -5.16 4.05 -0.60
C PHE A 101 -6.31 3.05 -0.67
N GLY A 102 -7.27 3.14 0.24
CA GLY A 102 -8.45 2.28 0.24
C GLY A 102 -9.25 2.37 -1.06
N LYS A 103 -9.44 3.57 -1.60
CA LYS A 103 -10.11 3.77 -2.89
C LYS A 103 -9.31 3.17 -4.05
N ARG A 104 -8.00 3.32 -4.07
CA ARG A 104 -7.13 2.74 -5.09
C ARG A 104 -7.15 1.22 -5.04
N ILE A 105 -7.08 0.64 -3.84
CA ILE A 105 -7.17 -0.81 -3.63
C ILE A 105 -8.53 -1.35 -4.08
N LYS A 106 -9.61 -0.69 -3.72
CA LYS A 106 -10.96 -1.09 -4.16
C LYS A 106 -11.05 -1.16 -5.69
N LYS A 107 -10.51 -0.17 -6.37
CA LYS A 107 -10.47 -0.13 -7.85
C LYS A 107 -9.63 -1.28 -8.42
N ILE A 108 -8.45 -1.54 -7.84
CA ILE A 108 -7.54 -2.60 -8.28
C ILE A 108 -8.17 -3.98 -8.07
N LEU A 109 -8.75 -4.22 -6.89
CA LEU A 109 -9.28 -5.53 -6.50
C LEU A 109 -10.66 -5.83 -7.08
N LYS A 110 -11.40 -4.84 -7.58
CA LYS A 110 -12.79 -4.99 -8.03
C LYS A 110 -13.00 -6.20 -8.96
N ASN A 111 -12.07 -6.43 -9.87
CA ASN A 111 -12.13 -7.52 -10.85
C ASN A 111 -11.14 -8.65 -10.56
N ARG A 112 -10.57 -8.68 -9.36
CA ARG A 112 -9.50 -9.62 -8.97
C ARG A 112 -9.78 -10.36 -7.66
N LEU A 113 -11.01 -10.27 -7.13
CA LEU A 113 -11.34 -10.89 -5.85
C LEU A 113 -11.24 -12.42 -5.87
N ASP A 114 -11.43 -13.02 -7.03
CA ASP A 114 -11.28 -14.46 -7.24
C ASP A 114 -9.83 -14.94 -7.26
N GLU A 115 -8.86 -14.04 -7.35
CA GLU A 115 -7.44 -14.37 -7.26
C GLU A 115 -6.97 -14.67 -5.83
N PHE A 116 -7.77 -14.30 -4.82
CA PHE A 116 -7.39 -14.40 -3.41
C PHE A 116 -8.43 -15.16 -2.59
N ASP A 117 -7.94 -15.95 -1.64
CA ASP A 117 -8.76 -16.65 -0.66
C ASP A 117 -9.00 -15.82 0.60
N VAL A 118 -8.02 -14.95 0.94
CA VAL A 118 -8.06 -14.08 2.12
C VAL A 118 -7.53 -12.69 1.75
N ILE A 119 -8.21 -11.67 2.25
CA ILE A 119 -7.70 -10.29 2.22
C ILE A 119 -7.40 -9.90 3.66
N HIS A 120 -6.12 -9.63 3.93
CA HIS A 120 -5.64 -9.17 5.23
C HIS A 120 -5.34 -7.67 5.16
N ASP A 121 -6.15 -6.88 5.81
CA ASP A 121 -5.92 -5.44 5.93
C ASP A 121 -5.08 -5.16 7.17
N ASN A 122 -3.83 -4.79 6.95
CA ASN A 122 -2.86 -4.56 8.03
C ASN A 122 -2.99 -3.16 8.65
N GLN A 123 -3.60 -2.24 7.95
CA GLN A 123 -3.67 -0.84 8.38
C GLN A 123 -5.05 -0.25 8.08
N SER A 124 -6.08 -0.93 8.54
CA SER A 124 -7.44 -0.44 8.36
C SER A 124 -7.69 0.83 9.20
N LEU A 125 -8.56 1.65 8.70
CA LEU A 125 -9.08 2.82 9.36
C LEU A 125 -10.57 2.64 9.65
#